data_ebb295bea88e544c9de5bed997328892
#
_entry.id   ebb295bea88e544c9de5bed997328892
#
_cell.length_a   1.000
_cell.length_b   1.000
_cell.length_c   1.000
_cell.angle_alpha   90.00
_cell.angle_beta   90.00
_cell.angle_gamma   90.00
#
_symmetry.space_group_name_H-M   'P 1'
#
loop_
_entity.id
_entity.type
_entity.pdbx_description
1 polymer ?
#
loop_
_entity_poly.entity_id
_entity_poly.type
_entity_poly.pdbx_seq_one_letter_code
_entity_poly.pdbx_strand_id
1 'polypeptide(L)'
;MKLVIATLCLIAAFTSTAVEASSPRIGLVLAGGGAKGSAHIGVLKVLEELRVPIDAIAGTSMGALVGGGYAAGLSAAEMEQAVTSVDWNQLFDDDPPRAEWPMRRKEQSLNPTFGFSIGRRDGEFRLPKGAISGQEVVLYLSDLTAAAEGVAHFDQLPIPFRAVATDLESGQMVVFDRGPLPFAMRASMAVPGVFAPLETDDRI
;
A
#
# COMPACT_ATOMS: atom_id res chain seq x y z
N MET A 1 -44.19 -39.55 36.77
CA MET A 1 -43.92 -39.54 35.33
C MET A 1 -44.39 -38.27 34.65
N LYS A 2 -45.61 -37.79 34.85
CA LYS A 2 -46.10 -36.53 34.24
C LYS A 2 -45.35 -35.25 34.68
N LEU A 3 -44.90 -35.19 35.95
CA LEU A 3 -44.18 -34.02 36.49
C LEU A 3 -42.72 -33.94 35.92
N VAL A 4 -42.07 -35.08 35.72
CA VAL A 4 -40.71 -35.13 35.15
C VAL A 4 -40.69 -34.72 33.68
N ILE A 5 -41.71 -35.09 32.92
CA ILE A 5 -41.87 -34.70 31.51
C ILE A 5 -42.10 -33.18 31.39
N ALA A 6 -42.93 -32.60 32.27
CA ALA A 6 -43.15 -31.18 32.27
C ALA A 6 -41.91 -30.34 32.60
N THR A 7 -41.06 -30.84 33.52
CA THR A 7 -39.77 -30.17 33.85
C THR A 7 -38.77 -30.30 32.73
N LEU A 8 -38.70 -31.41 32.01
CA LEU A 8 -37.82 -31.59 30.84
C LEU A 8 -38.27 -30.66 29.67
N CYS A 9 -39.56 -30.51 29.42
CA CYS A 9 -40.06 -29.62 28.41
C CYS A 9 -39.77 -28.14 28.75
N LEU A 10 -39.81 -27.76 30.04
CA LEU A 10 -39.46 -26.40 30.45
C LEU A 10 -38.00 -26.07 30.28
N ILE A 11 -37.08 -27.03 30.52
CA ILE A 11 -35.64 -26.86 30.32
C ILE A 11 -35.28 -26.76 28.81
N ALA A 12 -35.99 -27.51 27.95
CA ALA A 12 -35.81 -27.46 26.50
C ALA A 12 -36.27 -26.13 25.87
N ALA A 13 -37.20 -25.41 26.51
CA ALA A 13 -37.66 -24.09 26.03
C ALA A 13 -36.69 -22.94 26.33
N PHE A 14 -35.70 -23.14 27.18
CA PHE A 14 -34.66 -22.14 27.51
C PHE A 14 -33.37 -22.29 26.68
N THR A 15 -33.26 -23.25 25.78
CA THR A 15 -32.23 -23.21 24.75
C THR A 15 -32.64 -22.19 23.69
N SER A 16 -32.74 -20.92 24.10
CA SER A 16 -32.80 -19.80 23.18
C SER A 16 -31.54 -19.91 22.31
N THR A 17 -31.70 -20.22 21.04
CA THR A 17 -30.70 -19.99 20.04
C THR A 17 -30.39 -18.49 20.11
N ALA A 18 -29.33 -18.10 20.81
CA ALA A 18 -28.76 -16.80 20.65
C ALA A 18 -28.44 -16.70 19.15
N VAL A 19 -29.29 -16.00 18.42
CA VAL A 19 -28.92 -15.52 17.09
C VAL A 19 -27.76 -14.58 17.36
N GLU A 20 -26.58 -15.11 17.14
CA GLU A 20 -25.36 -14.31 17.16
C GLU A 20 -25.57 -13.24 16.09
N ALA A 21 -25.96 -12.06 16.54
CA ALA A 21 -26.05 -10.91 15.67
C ALA A 21 -24.62 -10.70 15.13
N SER A 22 -24.38 -11.08 13.89
CA SER A 22 -23.08 -10.85 13.27
C SER A 22 -22.79 -9.35 13.36
N SER A 23 -21.73 -8.99 14.08
CA SER A 23 -21.28 -7.59 14.14
C SER A 23 -21.11 -7.09 12.69
N PRO A 24 -21.56 -5.86 12.40
CA PRO A 24 -21.38 -5.30 11.07
C PRO A 24 -19.89 -5.30 10.72
N ARG A 25 -19.55 -5.78 9.53
CA ARG A 25 -18.17 -5.76 9.03
C ARG A 25 -17.84 -4.34 8.57
N ILE A 26 -16.66 -3.87 8.96
CA ILE A 26 -16.19 -2.52 8.66
C ILE A 26 -15.07 -2.59 7.64
N GLY A 27 -15.32 -2.08 6.43
CA GLY A 27 -14.31 -1.84 5.41
C GLY A 27 -13.83 -0.39 5.44
N LEU A 28 -12.53 -0.18 5.47
CA LEU A 28 -11.91 1.15 5.43
C LEU A 28 -11.40 1.45 4.03
N VAL A 29 -11.82 2.57 3.45
CA VAL A 29 -11.36 3.03 2.14
C VAL A 29 -10.55 4.31 2.31
N LEU A 30 -9.27 4.26 1.92
CA LEU A 30 -8.31 5.34 2.06
C LEU A 30 -7.97 5.92 0.67
N ALA A 31 -8.39 7.15 0.44
CA ALA A 31 -8.18 7.86 -0.82
C ALA A 31 -6.72 8.28 -1.01
N GLY A 32 -6.34 8.56 -2.26
CA GLY A 32 -5.12 9.26 -2.58
C GLY A 32 -5.14 10.72 -2.13
N GLY A 33 -4.00 11.39 -2.21
CA GLY A 33 -3.93 12.82 -1.86
C GLY A 33 -2.53 13.36 -1.63
N GLY A 34 -1.49 12.62 -2.02
CA GLY A 34 -0.10 12.98 -1.74
C GLY A 34 0.11 13.21 -0.24
N ALA A 35 0.85 14.24 0.14
CA ALA A 35 1.13 14.56 1.54
C ALA A 35 -0.13 14.73 2.41
N LYS A 36 -1.25 15.20 1.83
CA LYS A 36 -2.52 15.35 2.57
C LYS A 36 -3.12 14.00 3.00
N GLY A 37 -2.79 12.92 2.30
CA GLY A 37 -3.24 11.58 2.65
C GLY A 37 -2.63 11.05 3.96
N SER A 38 -1.57 11.67 4.50
CA SER A 38 -1.06 11.35 5.83
C SER A 38 -2.09 11.61 6.94
N ALA A 39 -3.13 12.41 6.67
CA ALA A 39 -4.25 12.61 7.59
C ALA A 39 -5.01 11.30 7.91
N HIS A 40 -4.92 10.29 7.04
CA HIS A 40 -5.48 8.96 7.31
C HIS A 40 -4.92 8.35 8.59
N ILE A 41 -3.66 8.64 8.94
CA ILE A 41 -3.02 8.14 10.17
C ILE A 41 -3.75 8.68 11.40
N GLY A 42 -4.16 9.95 11.38
CA GLY A 42 -4.95 10.54 12.46
C GLY A 42 -6.31 9.84 12.63
N VAL A 43 -6.94 9.44 11.52
CA VAL A 43 -8.19 8.66 11.57
C VAL A 43 -7.93 7.27 12.17
N LEU A 44 -6.87 6.58 11.74
CA LEU A 44 -6.49 5.26 12.28
C LEU A 44 -6.25 5.33 13.80
N LYS A 45 -5.57 6.36 14.31
CA LYS A 45 -5.38 6.55 15.76
C LYS A 45 -6.70 6.60 16.51
N VAL A 46 -7.67 7.37 16.01
CA VAL A 46 -8.99 7.46 16.65
C VAL A 46 -9.73 6.13 16.57
N LEU A 47 -9.65 5.41 15.45
CA LEU A 47 -10.25 4.08 15.32
C LEU A 47 -9.64 3.07 16.29
N GLU A 48 -8.31 3.10 16.50
CA GLU A 48 -7.63 2.28 17.52
C GLU A 48 -8.07 2.64 18.93
N GLU A 49 -8.10 3.94 19.27
CA GLU A 49 -8.56 4.43 20.59
C GLU A 49 -9.99 3.97 20.89
N LEU A 50 -10.86 4.06 19.92
CA LEU A 50 -12.26 3.62 20.01
C LEU A 50 -12.42 2.10 19.87
N ARG A 51 -11.34 1.36 19.61
CA ARG A 51 -11.34 -0.09 19.37
C ARG A 51 -12.34 -0.51 18.30
N VAL A 52 -12.44 0.28 17.23
CA VAL A 52 -13.28 -0.04 16.07
C VAL A 52 -12.58 -1.13 15.26
N PRO A 53 -13.18 -2.32 15.12
CA PRO A 53 -12.58 -3.39 14.33
C PRO A 53 -12.62 -3.02 12.84
N ILE A 54 -11.50 -3.21 12.14
CA ILE A 54 -11.40 -3.02 10.69
C ILE A 54 -11.24 -4.39 10.06
N ASP A 55 -12.22 -4.80 9.24
CA ASP A 55 -12.26 -6.13 8.62
C ASP A 55 -11.57 -6.19 7.26
N ALA A 56 -11.41 -5.05 6.59
CA ALA A 56 -10.69 -4.95 5.31
C ALA A 56 -10.30 -3.50 5.02
N ILE A 57 -9.23 -3.32 4.25
CA ILE A 57 -8.75 -2.01 3.83
C ILE A 57 -8.57 -1.99 2.32
N ALA A 58 -9.02 -0.90 1.67
CA ALA A 58 -8.67 -0.57 0.30
C ALA A 58 -8.00 0.80 0.26
N GLY A 59 -6.88 0.92 -0.46
CA GLY A 59 -6.12 2.16 -0.50
C GLY A 59 -5.67 2.56 -1.90
N THR A 60 -5.60 3.87 -2.15
CA THR A 60 -5.07 4.45 -3.39
C THR A 60 -3.95 5.43 -3.05
N SER A 61 -2.80 5.35 -3.73
CA SER A 61 -1.65 6.27 -3.58
C SER A 61 -1.20 6.35 -2.10
N MET A 62 -1.23 7.52 -1.48
CA MET A 62 -0.92 7.66 -0.04
C MET A 62 -1.83 6.79 0.83
N GLY A 63 -3.09 6.61 0.44
CA GLY A 63 -3.99 5.67 1.11
C GLY A 63 -3.56 4.21 0.97
N ALA A 64 -2.89 3.84 -0.13
CA ALA A 64 -2.28 2.52 -0.28
C ALA A 64 -1.03 2.37 0.59
N LEU A 65 -0.23 3.43 0.75
CA LEU A 65 0.92 3.44 1.65
C LEU A 65 0.48 3.26 3.10
N VAL A 66 -0.43 4.13 3.56
CA VAL A 66 -0.92 4.10 4.95
C VAL A 66 -1.70 2.81 5.23
N GLY A 67 -2.63 2.46 4.32
CA GLY A 67 -3.46 1.27 4.47
C GLY A 67 -2.68 -0.03 4.36
N GLY A 68 -1.69 -0.10 3.45
CA GLY A 68 -0.84 -1.28 3.27
C GLY A 68 0.09 -1.53 4.46
N GLY A 69 0.72 -0.48 5.00
CA GLY A 69 1.54 -0.58 6.21
C GLY A 69 0.71 -0.99 7.42
N TYR A 70 -0.45 -0.38 7.60
CA TYR A 70 -1.38 -0.73 8.68
C TYR A 70 -1.93 -2.16 8.53
N ALA A 71 -2.29 -2.57 7.32
CA ALA A 71 -2.75 -3.93 7.03
C ALA A 71 -1.65 -4.99 7.23
N ALA A 72 -0.38 -4.61 7.02
CA ALA A 72 0.78 -5.45 7.30
C ALA A 72 1.08 -5.63 8.80
N GLY A 73 0.38 -4.88 9.68
CA GLY A 73 0.46 -5.02 11.13
C GLY A 73 1.10 -3.86 11.88
N LEU A 74 1.45 -2.76 11.20
CA LEU A 74 1.91 -1.55 11.88
C LEU A 74 0.75 -0.86 12.59
N SER A 75 0.98 -0.37 13.79
CA SER A 75 0.03 0.50 14.49
C SER A 75 -0.02 1.89 13.85
N ALA A 76 -1.07 2.65 14.14
CA ALA A 76 -1.17 4.03 13.69
C ALA A 76 -0.03 4.92 14.21
N ALA A 77 0.51 4.64 15.39
CA ALA A 77 1.67 5.35 15.94
C ALA A 77 2.96 5.02 15.17
N GLU A 78 3.20 3.76 14.83
CA GLU A 78 4.34 3.34 14.01
C GLU A 78 4.24 3.91 12.59
N MET A 79 3.04 3.95 12.02
CA MET A 79 2.79 4.59 10.72
C MET A 79 3.09 6.09 10.78
N GLU A 80 2.72 6.79 11.84
CA GLU A 80 3.06 8.21 12.02
C GLU A 80 4.57 8.40 12.07
N GLN A 81 5.26 7.60 12.87
CA GLN A 81 6.72 7.66 12.96
C GLN A 81 7.37 7.40 11.61
N ALA A 82 6.94 6.36 10.88
CA ALA A 82 7.48 6.01 9.58
C ALA A 82 7.31 7.16 8.57
N VAL A 83 6.11 7.78 8.49
CA VAL A 83 5.80 8.85 7.53
C VAL A 83 6.48 10.17 7.89
N THR A 84 6.65 10.47 9.19
CA THR A 84 7.23 11.74 9.65
C THR A 84 8.76 11.72 9.73
N SER A 85 9.38 10.56 9.85
CA SER A 85 10.85 10.42 9.91
C SER A 85 11.52 10.40 8.55
N VAL A 86 10.79 10.18 7.48
CA VAL A 86 11.32 10.07 6.12
C VAL A 86 11.63 11.45 5.52
N ASP A 87 12.78 11.57 4.89
CA ASP A 87 13.06 12.71 4.00
C ASP A 87 12.43 12.43 2.62
N TRP A 88 11.24 13.00 2.42
CA TRP A 88 10.48 12.85 1.18
C TRP A 88 11.19 13.42 -0.05
N ASN A 89 12.05 14.43 0.12
CA ASN A 89 12.81 14.97 -1.00
C ASN A 89 13.85 13.95 -1.47
N GLN A 90 14.55 13.33 -0.52
CA GLN A 90 15.51 12.28 -0.83
C GLN A 90 14.82 11.03 -1.39
N LEU A 91 13.66 10.64 -0.84
CA LEU A 91 12.90 9.48 -1.30
C LEU A 91 12.41 9.61 -2.75
N PHE A 92 12.16 10.85 -3.19
CA PHE A 92 11.73 11.15 -4.55
C PHE A 92 12.90 11.62 -5.45
N ASP A 93 14.12 11.63 -4.95
CA ASP A 93 15.32 11.90 -5.73
C ASP A 93 15.97 10.57 -6.14
N ASP A 94 15.93 10.26 -7.43
CA ASP A 94 16.57 9.04 -7.97
C ASP A 94 18.11 9.20 -8.09
N ASP A 95 18.64 10.38 -7.83
CA ASP A 95 20.06 10.64 -7.89
C ASP A 95 20.69 10.49 -6.49
N PRO A 96 21.42 9.39 -6.25
CA PRO A 96 22.15 9.25 -5.00
C PRO A 96 23.16 10.40 -4.84
N PRO A 97 23.54 10.75 -3.61
CA PRO A 97 24.54 11.79 -3.36
C PRO A 97 25.78 11.54 -4.21
N ARG A 98 26.35 12.61 -4.80
CA ARG A 98 27.53 12.49 -5.68
C ARG A 98 28.68 11.67 -5.05
N ALA A 99 28.76 11.62 -3.73
CA ALA A 99 29.76 10.81 -3.03
C ALA A 99 29.62 9.32 -3.35
N GLU A 100 28.41 8.83 -3.56
CA GLU A 100 28.07 7.43 -3.83
C GLU A 100 28.11 7.06 -5.32
N TRP A 101 28.25 8.05 -6.20
CA TRP A 101 28.32 7.77 -7.63
C TRP A 101 29.56 6.95 -7.98
N PRO A 102 29.45 5.98 -8.91
CA PRO A 102 30.60 5.32 -9.51
C PRO A 102 31.54 6.35 -10.13
N MET A 103 32.86 6.12 -10.05
CA MET A 103 33.88 7.06 -10.51
C MET A 103 33.66 7.49 -11.96
N ARG A 104 33.28 6.56 -12.82
CA ARG A 104 32.96 6.83 -14.23
C ARG A 104 31.82 7.86 -14.40
N ARG A 105 30.79 7.79 -13.56
CA ARG A 105 29.68 8.76 -13.57
C ARG A 105 30.14 10.14 -13.07
N LYS A 106 31.03 10.15 -12.05
CA LYS A 106 31.63 11.38 -11.53
C LYS A 106 32.42 12.12 -12.60
N GLU A 107 33.21 11.39 -13.42
CA GLU A 107 33.99 11.96 -14.51
C GLU A 107 33.08 12.49 -15.63
N GLN A 108 32.06 11.74 -16.02
CA GLN A 108 31.10 12.15 -17.04
C GLN A 108 30.28 13.39 -16.65
N SER A 109 30.02 13.59 -15.37
CA SER A 109 29.25 14.73 -14.87
C SER A 109 30.00 16.08 -14.93
N LEU A 110 31.30 16.04 -15.20
CA LEU A 110 32.11 17.26 -15.42
C LEU A 110 31.91 17.85 -16.83
N ASN A 111 31.36 17.06 -17.76
CA ASN A 111 31.01 17.55 -19.09
C ASN A 111 29.57 18.08 -19.05
N PRO A 112 29.32 19.34 -19.45
CA PRO A 112 27.98 19.90 -19.50
C PRO A 112 27.20 19.21 -20.60
N THR A 113 26.53 18.11 -20.26
CA THR A 113 25.58 17.42 -21.12
C THR A 113 24.20 17.86 -20.70
N PHE A 114 23.34 18.21 -21.67
CA PHE A 114 21.94 18.50 -21.39
C PHE A 114 21.33 17.37 -20.54
N GLY A 115 20.60 17.74 -19.48
CA GLY A 115 20.03 16.83 -18.48
C GLY A 115 18.93 15.89 -18.98
N PHE A 116 18.93 15.53 -20.27
CA PHE A 116 18.03 14.57 -20.87
C PHE A 116 18.79 13.31 -21.26
N SER A 117 18.47 12.19 -20.60
CA SER A 117 18.91 10.88 -21.07
C SER A 117 17.96 10.39 -22.15
N ILE A 118 18.41 10.33 -23.40
CA ILE A 118 17.68 9.71 -24.49
C ILE A 118 18.20 8.29 -24.62
N GLY A 119 17.34 7.30 -24.35
CA GLY A 119 17.65 5.89 -24.58
C GLY A 119 17.42 5.53 -26.07
N ARG A 120 18.20 4.57 -26.59
CA ARG A 120 17.93 3.91 -27.87
C ARG A 120 17.79 2.42 -27.65
N ARG A 121 16.64 1.85 -27.97
CA ARG A 121 16.40 0.42 -27.92
C ARG A 121 15.71 0.00 -29.21
N ASP A 122 16.19 -1.07 -29.84
CA ASP A 122 15.65 -1.64 -31.08
C ASP A 122 15.55 -0.64 -32.25
N GLY A 123 16.44 0.38 -32.27
CA GLY A 123 16.47 1.41 -33.32
C GLY A 123 15.61 2.64 -33.03
N GLU A 124 14.77 2.61 -32.00
CA GLU A 124 13.88 3.70 -31.64
C GLU A 124 14.46 4.56 -30.50
N PHE A 125 14.21 5.86 -30.55
CA PHE A 125 14.53 6.77 -29.46
C PHE A 125 13.44 6.67 -28.38
N ARG A 126 13.85 6.44 -27.14
CA ARG A 126 12.95 6.40 -26.01
C ARG A 126 13.23 7.56 -25.05
N LEU A 127 12.19 8.30 -24.74
CA LEU A 127 12.20 9.29 -23.67
C LEU A 127 12.07 8.60 -22.30
N PRO A 128 12.51 9.22 -21.20
CA PRO A 128 12.24 8.73 -19.87
C PRO A 128 10.74 8.56 -19.65
N LYS A 129 10.32 7.43 -19.09
CA LYS A 129 8.90 7.11 -18.84
C LYS A 129 8.29 7.93 -17.69
N GLY A 130 9.11 8.60 -16.89
CA GLY A 130 8.73 9.47 -15.77
C GLY A 130 9.93 10.25 -15.29
N ALA A 131 9.69 11.27 -14.47
CA ALA A 131 10.76 12.09 -13.86
C ALA A 131 11.49 11.32 -12.77
N ILE A 132 10.82 10.37 -12.10
CA ILE A 132 11.29 9.58 -10.95
C ILE A 132 11.11 8.10 -11.25
N SER A 133 12.17 7.28 -11.15
CA SER A 133 12.06 5.81 -11.30
C SER A 133 11.30 5.18 -10.14
N GLY A 134 11.47 5.75 -8.96
CA GLY A 134 10.83 5.35 -7.72
C GLY A 134 11.42 4.08 -7.11
N GLN A 135 12.70 3.78 -7.37
CA GLN A 135 13.39 2.66 -6.75
C GLN A 135 13.51 2.84 -5.24
N GLU A 136 13.90 4.04 -4.79
CA GLU A 136 13.98 4.37 -3.36
C GLU A 136 12.62 4.23 -2.67
N VAL A 137 11.54 4.59 -3.35
CA VAL A 137 10.18 4.36 -2.85
C VAL A 137 9.88 2.87 -2.66
N VAL A 138 10.29 2.01 -3.59
CA VAL A 138 10.11 0.55 -3.45
C VAL A 138 10.89 0.02 -2.26
N LEU A 139 12.15 0.46 -2.07
CA LEU A 139 12.96 0.06 -0.92
C LEU A 139 12.32 0.50 0.39
N TYR A 140 11.90 1.76 0.49
CA TYR A 140 11.18 2.26 1.66
C TYR A 140 9.89 1.47 1.95
N LEU A 141 9.08 1.18 0.92
CA LEU A 141 7.87 0.38 1.08
C LEU A 141 8.18 -1.07 1.48
N SER A 142 9.30 -1.63 1.02
CA SER A 142 9.74 -2.97 1.41
C SER A 142 10.13 -3.01 2.88
N ASP A 143 10.87 -2.03 3.36
CA ASP A 143 11.22 -1.90 4.77
C ASP A 143 9.96 -1.69 5.63
N LEU A 144 9.08 -0.80 5.19
CA LEU A 144 7.81 -0.50 5.89
C LEU A 144 6.94 -1.74 6.05
N THR A 145 6.92 -2.63 5.07
CA THR A 145 6.08 -3.82 5.04
C THR A 145 6.86 -5.13 5.23
N ALA A 146 8.05 -5.06 5.83
CA ALA A 146 8.92 -6.24 6.03
C ALA A 146 8.22 -7.38 6.79
N ALA A 147 7.32 -7.06 7.72
CA ALA A 147 6.52 -8.06 8.44
C ALA A 147 5.58 -8.87 7.53
N ALA A 148 5.26 -8.36 6.35
CA ALA A 148 4.43 -9.03 5.35
C ALA A 148 5.26 -9.73 4.24
N GLU A 149 6.58 -9.82 4.40
CA GLU A 149 7.43 -10.51 3.44
C GLU A 149 7.01 -11.99 3.29
N GLY A 150 6.90 -12.44 2.04
CA GLY A 150 6.46 -13.81 1.73
C GLY A 150 4.95 -14.02 1.73
N VAL A 151 4.14 -13.03 2.10
CA VAL A 151 2.68 -13.10 1.96
C VAL A 151 2.30 -13.01 0.48
N ALA A 152 1.77 -14.09 -0.08
CA ALA A 152 1.41 -14.16 -1.50
C ALA A 152 0.06 -13.50 -1.81
N HIS A 153 -0.92 -13.64 -0.93
CA HIS A 153 -2.26 -13.07 -1.06
C HIS A 153 -2.55 -12.09 0.06
N PHE A 154 -3.02 -10.90 -0.28
CA PHE A 154 -3.25 -9.84 0.70
C PHE A 154 -4.45 -10.11 1.64
N ASP A 155 -5.22 -11.17 1.40
CA ASP A 155 -6.20 -11.69 2.36
C ASP A 155 -5.54 -12.41 3.55
N GLN A 156 -4.24 -12.74 3.44
CA GLN A 156 -3.45 -13.39 4.50
C GLN A 156 -2.73 -12.38 5.40
N LEU A 157 -2.80 -11.09 5.08
CA LEU A 157 -2.33 -10.04 5.97
C LEU A 157 -3.18 -10.00 7.26
N PRO A 158 -2.65 -9.43 8.35
CA PRO A 158 -3.42 -9.21 9.59
C PRO A 158 -4.79 -8.55 9.33
N ILE A 159 -4.86 -7.64 8.37
CA ILE A 159 -6.11 -7.09 7.84
C ILE A 159 -6.11 -7.27 6.31
N PRO A 160 -7.11 -7.93 5.71
CA PRO A 160 -7.23 -8.03 4.25
C PRO A 160 -7.09 -6.69 3.55
N PHE A 161 -6.25 -6.64 2.51
CA PHE A 161 -5.89 -5.39 1.85
C PHE A 161 -6.10 -5.44 0.33
N ARG A 162 -6.40 -4.28 -0.25
CA ARG A 162 -6.41 -4.04 -1.69
C ARG A 162 -5.71 -2.72 -2.02
N ALA A 163 -4.71 -2.76 -2.90
CA ALA A 163 -4.17 -1.55 -3.50
C ALA A 163 -4.88 -1.28 -4.84
N VAL A 164 -5.29 -0.05 -5.05
CA VAL A 164 -6.01 0.36 -6.26
C VAL A 164 -5.11 1.23 -7.12
N ALA A 165 -4.93 0.85 -8.38
CA ALA A 165 -4.17 1.59 -9.38
C ALA A 165 -5.01 1.77 -10.66
N THR A 166 -4.42 2.41 -11.66
CA THR A 166 -5.01 2.59 -12.99
C THR A 166 -4.04 2.08 -14.04
N ASP A 167 -4.51 1.24 -14.91
CA ASP A 167 -3.80 0.82 -16.11
C ASP A 167 -3.70 2.00 -17.08
N LEU A 168 -2.48 2.38 -17.46
CA LEU A 168 -2.25 3.56 -18.28
C LEU A 168 -2.68 3.40 -19.75
N GLU A 169 -2.69 2.17 -20.27
CA GLU A 169 -3.08 1.91 -21.65
C GLU A 169 -4.59 1.90 -21.81
N SER A 170 -5.29 1.21 -20.91
CA SER A 170 -6.74 1.06 -21.00
C SER A 170 -7.54 2.10 -20.21
N GLY A 171 -6.91 2.79 -19.25
CA GLY A 171 -7.58 3.67 -18.29
C GLY A 171 -8.43 2.95 -17.27
N GLN A 172 -8.37 1.62 -17.20
CA GLN A 172 -9.20 0.84 -16.29
C GLN A 172 -8.60 0.75 -14.89
N MET A 173 -9.48 0.61 -13.92
CA MET A 173 -9.07 0.36 -12.55
C MET A 173 -8.46 -1.03 -12.42
N VAL A 174 -7.31 -1.10 -11.76
CA VAL A 174 -6.63 -2.35 -11.38
C VAL A 174 -6.66 -2.48 -9.87
N VAL A 175 -7.10 -3.64 -9.38
CA VAL A 175 -7.13 -3.96 -7.95
C VAL A 175 -6.11 -5.06 -7.69
N PHE A 176 -5.08 -4.75 -6.93
CA PHE A 176 -4.08 -5.72 -6.49
C PHE A 176 -4.55 -6.41 -5.22
N ASP A 177 -4.60 -7.73 -5.25
CA ASP A 177 -4.96 -8.61 -4.14
C ASP A 177 -3.84 -9.60 -3.79
N ARG A 178 -2.74 -9.60 -4.55
CA ARG A 178 -1.63 -10.55 -4.44
C ARG A 178 -0.33 -10.00 -5.00
N GLY A 179 0.73 -10.76 -4.80
CA GLY A 179 2.08 -10.42 -5.24
C GLY A 179 2.87 -9.67 -4.17
N PRO A 180 4.03 -9.09 -4.50
CA PRO A 180 4.79 -8.31 -3.54
C PRO A 180 4.04 -7.04 -3.14
N LEU A 181 3.72 -6.91 -1.86
CA LEU A 181 2.93 -5.79 -1.34
C LEU A 181 3.57 -4.41 -1.66
N PRO A 182 4.90 -4.21 -1.53
CA PRO A 182 5.54 -2.96 -1.90
C PRO A 182 5.30 -2.55 -3.36
N PHE A 183 5.28 -3.53 -4.28
CA PHE A 183 5.03 -3.27 -5.70
C PHE A 183 3.59 -2.84 -5.97
N ALA A 184 2.62 -3.48 -5.33
CA ALA A 184 1.21 -3.08 -5.44
C ALA A 184 0.98 -1.65 -4.91
N MET A 185 1.61 -1.31 -3.77
CA MET A 185 1.57 0.03 -3.21
C MET A 185 2.25 1.04 -4.13
N ARG A 186 3.44 0.69 -4.68
CA ARG A 186 4.18 1.54 -5.61
C ARG A 186 3.41 1.77 -6.92
N ALA A 187 2.75 0.75 -7.47
CA ALA A 187 1.88 0.88 -8.65
C ALA A 187 0.74 1.87 -8.40
N SER A 188 0.12 1.79 -7.23
CA SER A 188 -0.94 2.73 -6.80
C SER A 188 -0.44 4.17 -6.66
N MET A 189 0.85 4.38 -6.43
CA MET A 189 1.50 5.69 -6.30
C MET A 189 2.04 6.24 -7.62
N ALA A 190 1.96 5.50 -8.73
CA ALA A 190 2.54 5.86 -10.00
C ALA A 190 1.74 6.94 -10.73
N VAL A 191 1.87 8.19 -10.26
CA VAL A 191 1.23 9.35 -10.93
C VAL A 191 1.91 9.59 -12.28
N PRO A 192 1.16 9.56 -13.40
CA PRO A 192 1.70 9.78 -14.74
C PRO A 192 2.47 11.10 -14.85
N GLY A 193 3.62 11.07 -15.50
CA GLY A 193 4.50 12.24 -15.66
C GLY A 193 5.41 12.53 -14.46
N VAL A 194 5.08 12.03 -13.27
CA VAL A 194 5.92 12.15 -12.06
C VAL A 194 6.73 10.88 -11.89
N PHE A 195 6.07 9.76 -11.71
CA PHE A 195 6.72 8.47 -11.55
C PHE A 195 6.71 7.67 -12.84
N ALA A 196 7.78 6.90 -13.06
CA ALA A 196 7.76 5.86 -14.06
C ALA A 196 6.66 4.84 -13.69
N PRO A 197 5.82 4.42 -14.66
CA PRO A 197 4.82 3.40 -14.40
C PRO A 197 5.47 2.08 -14.00
N LEU A 198 4.75 1.27 -13.26
CA LEU A 198 5.16 -0.09 -12.98
C LEU A 198 4.69 -0.98 -14.13
N GLU A 199 5.63 -1.61 -14.82
CA GLU A 199 5.31 -2.55 -15.89
C GLU A 199 5.16 -3.96 -15.30
N THR A 200 4.08 -4.62 -15.63
CA THR A 200 3.85 -6.05 -15.41
C THR A 200 3.79 -6.77 -16.75
N ASP A 201 3.76 -8.10 -16.77
CA ASP A 201 3.80 -8.88 -18.01
C ASP A 201 2.66 -8.55 -18.98
N ASP A 202 1.53 -8.04 -18.47
CA ASP A 202 0.30 -7.79 -19.21
C ASP A 202 -0.26 -6.37 -19.08
N ARG A 203 0.40 -5.46 -18.33
CA ARG A 203 -0.11 -4.11 -18.04
C ARG A 203 1.00 -3.09 -17.75
N ILE A 204 0.67 -1.83 -17.99
CA ILE A 204 1.52 -0.67 -17.67
C ILE A 204 0.81 0.28 -16.71
#